data_cff61e98903ade515eaafa0d2555ed38
#
_entry.id   cff61e98903ade515eaafa0d2555ed38
#
_cell.length_a   1.000
_cell.length_b   1.000
_cell.length_c   1.000
_cell.angle_alpha   90.00
_cell.angle_beta   90.00
_cell.angle_gamma   90.00
#
_symmetry.space_group_name_H-M   'P 1'
#
loop_
_entity.id
_entity.type
_entity.pdbx_description
1 polymer ?
#
loop_
_entity_poly.entity_id
_entity_poly.type
_entity_poly.pdbx_seq_one_letter_code
_entity_poly.pdbx_strand_id
1 'polypeptide(L)'
;MFLSGTFEGSLGWYPQMFTAWASGAEPDSRAFSLPSWTNTHLYPGGATDPEILRLKEASSDDFFMERIEGKPSPPKGLVFTEFRPDMHISAVEYEPGSPVHLWMDPGYAGAYAVEVVQVRGEQLCVIDEIYEQGLVTDDIIDVARSREWWPDVHFGVIDIAGTQHQAMAAPTEVWLDKTGLYLSSQKIRINEGTERLKGWLKVDPKTHAPRIVFSPRCHGIISEFGSAPNPFDGQTKAYRWKTDREGNIVGEVPEDKYNHGVKAMIYGLVDRFGYGYIENRGRIRVKRWV
;
A
#
# COMPACT_ATOMS: atom_id res chain seq x y z
N MET A 1 21.55 -16.20 16.45
CA MET A 1 22.24 -14.89 16.34
C MET A 1 21.43 -13.90 17.17
N PHE A 2 22.09 -13.02 17.91
CA PHE A 2 21.44 -11.94 18.66
C PHE A 2 21.95 -10.61 18.13
N LEU A 3 21.00 -9.70 17.80
CA LEU A 3 21.29 -8.36 17.32
C LEU A 3 20.62 -7.35 18.26
N SER A 4 21.33 -6.31 18.64
CA SER A 4 20.76 -5.18 19.36
C SER A 4 21.27 -3.87 18.78
N GLY A 5 20.42 -2.87 18.76
CA GLY A 5 20.75 -1.55 18.21
C GLY A 5 19.62 -0.57 18.37
N THR A 6 19.86 0.65 17.93
CA THR A 6 18.88 1.73 17.84
C THR A 6 18.60 1.99 16.37
N PHE A 7 17.38 2.32 16.04
CA PHE A 7 17.01 2.68 14.66
C PHE A 7 17.61 4.02 14.27
N GLU A 8 18.04 4.11 13.03
CA GLU A 8 18.52 5.34 12.37
C GLU A 8 17.81 5.44 11.02
N GLY A 9 16.54 5.84 11.06
CA GLY A 9 15.62 5.76 9.93
C GLY A 9 15.00 4.38 9.78
N SER A 10 13.97 4.29 8.94
CA SER A 10 13.24 3.04 8.67
C SER A 10 13.83 2.25 7.50
N LEU A 11 14.77 2.84 6.77
CA LEU A 11 15.35 2.27 5.56
C LEU A 11 16.70 1.67 5.86
N GLY A 12 16.85 0.39 5.61
CA GLY A 12 18.10 -0.34 5.79
C GLY A 12 17.85 -1.75 6.28
N TRP A 13 18.89 -2.57 6.27
CA TRP A 13 18.80 -3.98 6.62
C TRP A 13 18.29 -4.23 8.05
N TYR A 14 18.66 -3.37 9.00
CA TYR A 14 18.30 -3.55 10.41
C TYR A 14 16.80 -3.31 10.70
N PRO A 15 16.19 -2.18 10.30
CA PRO A 15 14.75 -1.99 10.43
C PRO A 15 13.93 -3.01 9.64
N GLN A 16 14.38 -3.40 8.45
CA GLN A 16 13.70 -4.41 7.63
C GLN A 16 13.70 -5.78 8.31
N MET A 17 14.86 -6.21 8.83
CA MET A 17 14.99 -7.45 9.59
C MET A 17 14.12 -7.41 10.87
N PHE A 18 14.13 -6.30 11.60
CA PHE A 18 13.26 -6.11 12.75
C PHE A 18 11.78 -6.29 12.39
N THR A 19 11.33 -5.68 11.32
CA THR A 19 9.94 -5.77 10.85
C THR A 19 9.58 -7.20 10.44
N ALA A 20 10.44 -7.87 9.68
CA ALA A 20 10.24 -9.28 9.27
C ALA A 20 10.14 -10.22 10.49
N TRP A 21 11.00 -10.03 11.48
CA TRP A 21 11.00 -10.86 12.70
C TRP A 21 9.83 -10.52 13.63
N ALA A 22 9.40 -9.26 13.70
CA ALA A 22 8.26 -8.83 14.48
C ALA A 22 6.93 -9.34 13.91
N SER A 23 6.82 -9.40 12.58
CA SER A 23 5.63 -9.91 11.88
C SER A 23 5.50 -11.45 11.93
N GLY A 24 6.57 -12.16 12.34
CA GLY A 24 6.59 -13.62 12.33
C GLY A 24 6.79 -14.23 10.94
N ALA A 25 7.20 -13.43 9.95
CA ALA A 25 7.52 -13.90 8.59
C ALA A 25 8.65 -14.94 8.59
N GLU A 26 9.53 -14.90 9.60
CA GLU A 26 10.58 -15.87 9.83
C GLU A 26 10.29 -16.69 11.10
N PRO A 27 9.92 -17.98 10.99
CA PRO A 27 9.42 -18.79 12.12
C PRO A 27 10.39 -18.92 13.29
N ASP A 28 11.70 -18.97 13.01
CA ASP A 28 12.76 -19.16 14.00
C ASP A 28 13.34 -17.84 14.54
N SER A 29 12.68 -16.73 14.24
CA SER A 29 13.14 -15.39 14.58
C SER A 29 12.13 -14.64 15.43
N ARG A 30 12.62 -13.75 16.30
CA ARG A 30 11.81 -12.85 17.12
C ARG A 30 12.46 -11.48 17.20
N ALA A 31 11.66 -10.43 17.19
CA ALA A 31 12.09 -9.08 17.46
C ALA A 31 11.39 -8.53 18.72
N PHE A 32 12.12 -7.76 19.48
CA PHE A 32 11.64 -7.12 20.69
C PHE A 32 11.99 -5.63 20.64
N SER A 33 10.99 -4.79 20.88
CA SER A 33 11.22 -3.38 21.16
C SER A 33 11.30 -3.16 22.67
N LEU A 34 12.31 -2.41 23.11
CA LEU A 34 12.51 -2.05 24.52
C LEU A 34 12.48 -0.52 24.62
N PRO A 35 11.29 0.10 24.72
CA PRO A 35 11.18 1.52 24.95
C PRO A 35 11.96 1.97 26.17
N SER A 36 12.54 3.18 26.13
CA SER A 36 13.35 3.72 27.24
C SER A 36 12.62 3.71 28.58
N TRP A 37 11.31 3.94 28.55
CA TRP A 37 10.47 3.95 29.76
C TRP A 37 10.26 2.56 30.39
N THR A 38 10.65 1.48 29.75
CA THR A 38 10.66 0.15 30.38
C THR A 38 11.73 0.02 31.45
N ASN A 39 12.71 0.91 31.45
CA ASN A 39 13.66 1.05 32.53
C ASN A 39 13.05 1.86 33.69
N THR A 40 12.28 1.17 34.52
CA THR A 40 11.57 1.77 35.66
C THR A 40 12.47 2.31 36.77
N HIS A 41 13.76 1.99 36.72
CA HIS A 41 14.76 2.59 37.63
C HIS A 41 15.06 4.04 37.23
N LEU A 42 15.18 4.32 35.94
CA LEU A 42 15.41 5.67 35.44
C LEU A 42 14.10 6.46 35.26
N TYR A 43 13.03 5.76 34.85
CA TYR A 43 11.71 6.35 34.55
C TYR A 43 10.63 5.65 35.37
N PRO A 44 10.51 5.98 36.69
CA PRO A 44 9.56 5.31 37.57
C PRO A 44 8.09 5.49 37.13
N GLY A 45 7.77 6.58 36.42
CA GLY A 45 6.45 6.85 35.86
C GLY A 45 6.17 6.14 34.53
N GLY A 46 7.11 5.30 34.04
CA GLY A 46 6.96 4.61 32.77
C GLY A 46 6.80 5.57 31.58
N ALA A 47 5.86 5.28 30.67
CA ALA A 47 5.58 6.14 29.51
C ALA A 47 5.02 7.53 29.88
N THR A 48 4.51 7.69 31.10
CA THR A 48 3.99 8.98 31.61
C THR A 48 4.97 9.68 32.54
N ASP A 49 6.20 9.18 32.63
CA ASP A 49 7.25 9.83 33.40
C ASP A 49 7.48 11.27 32.89
N PRO A 50 7.62 12.26 33.79
CA PRO A 50 7.81 13.66 33.38
C PRO A 50 9.01 13.87 32.45
N GLU A 51 10.08 13.11 32.61
CA GLU A 51 11.24 13.20 31.74
C GLU A 51 10.96 12.62 30.32
N ILE A 52 10.19 11.51 30.24
CA ILE A 52 9.74 10.96 28.95
C ILE A 52 8.83 11.95 28.22
N LEU A 53 7.90 12.59 28.93
CA LEU A 53 7.02 13.60 28.33
C LEU A 53 7.82 14.82 27.86
N ARG A 54 8.80 15.28 28.66
CA ARG A 54 9.71 16.36 28.27
C ARG A 54 10.53 16.00 27.01
N LEU A 55 11.04 14.78 26.92
CA LEU A 55 11.75 14.30 25.73
C LEU A 55 10.84 14.30 24.50
N LYS A 56 9.57 13.90 24.67
CA LYS A 56 8.59 13.91 23.60
C LYS A 56 8.30 15.31 23.06
N GLU A 57 8.16 16.29 23.95
CA GLU A 57 7.94 17.70 23.58
C GLU A 57 9.18 18.34 22.93
N ALA A 58 10.38 17.93 23.35
CA ALA A 58 11.63 18.51 22.90
C ALA A 58 12.20 17.86 21.63
N SER A 59 11.64 16.75 21.18
CA SER A 59 12.14 15.97 20.04
C SER A 59 11.18 16.01 18.86
N SER A 60 11.68 15.72 17.64
CA SER A 60 10.80 15.37 16.53
C SER A 60 10.15 14.00 16.78
N ASP A 61 8.98 13.78 16.18
CA ASP A 61 8.25 12.52 16.33
C ASP A 61 9.10 11.31 15.88
N ASP A 62 9.83 11.46 14.78
CA ASP A 62 10.73 10.41 14.27
C ASP A 62 11.83 10.09 15.29
N PHE A 63 12.50 11.12 15.83
CA PHE A 63 13.55 10.92 16.83
C PHE A 63 13.00 10.24 18.07
N PHE A 64 11.83 10.68 18.55
CA PHE A 64 11.21 10.09 19.73
C PHE A 64 10.83 8.62 19.47
N MET A 65 10.23 8.33 18.31
CA MET A 65 9.86 6.97 17.92
C MET A 65 11.07 6.05 17.85
N GLU A 66 12.16 6.48 17.22
CA GLU A 66 13.35 5.65 17.03
C GLU A 66 14.17 5.48 18.30
N ARG A 67 14.40 6.57 19.01
CA ARG A 67 15.39 6.61 20.12
C ARG A 67 14.77 6.33 21.48
N ILE A 68 13.50 6.64 21.66
CA ILE A 68 12.81 6.52 22.95
C ILE A 68 11.80 5.36 22.93
N GLU A 69 10.98 5.26 21.87
CA GLU A 69 10.03 4.14 21.72
C GLU A 69 10.68 2.85 21.21
N GLY A 70 11.86 2.94 20.59
CA GLY A 70 12.54 1.77 20.01
C GLY A 70 11.79 1.16 18.83
N LYS A 71 11.18 1.99 18.00
CA LYS A 71 10.44 1.60 16.80
C LYS A 71 11.04 2.28 15.58
N PRO A 72 11.09 1.62 14.40
CA PRO A 72 11.50 2.29 13.17
C PRO A 72 10.47 3.38 12.81
N SER A 73 10.94 4.59 12.51
CA SER A 73 10.08 5.65 11.99
C SER A 73 9.75 5.40 10.52
N PRO A 74 8.61 5.90 10.02
CA PRO A 74 8.31 5.83 8.60
C PRO A 74 9.36 6.56 7.76
N PRO A 75 9.64 6.13 6.52
CA PRO A 75 10.54 6.85 5.64
C PRO A 75 10.05 8.29 5.39
N LYS A 76 10.95 9.26 5.51
CA LYS A 76 10.60 10.66 5.24
C LYS A 76 10.13 10.85 3.79
N GLY A 77 9.16 11.71 3.62
CA GLY A 77 8.64 12.07 2.31
C GLY A 77 7.71 11.04 1.67
N LEU A 78 7.25 10.02 2.39
CA LEU A 78 6.21 9.11 1.89
C LEU A 78 4.91 9.87 1.58
N VAL A 79 4.25 9.47 0.49
CA VAL A 79 2.91 9.98 0.14
C VAL A 79 1.85 9.41 1.09
N PHE A 80 1.99 8.14 1.48
CA PHE A 80 1.00 7.41 2.29
C PHE A 80 1.53 7.08 3.69
N THR A 81 1.58 8.07 4.54
CA THR A 81 1.96 7.92 5.95
C THR A 81 0.88 7.21 6.79
N GLU A 82 -0.34 7.12 6.25
CA GLU A 82 -1.46 6.41 6.86
C GLU A 82 -1.33 4.88 6.78
N PHE A 83 -0.47 4.36 5.88
CA PHE A 83 -0.22 2.93 5.79
C PHE A 83 0.58 2.45 7.00
N ARG A 84 0.02 1.52 7.72
CA ARG A 84 0.60 0.90 8.90
C ARG A 84 0.70 -0.60 8.70
N PRO A 85 1.92 -1.16 8.55
CA PRO A 85 2.10 -2.59 8.30
C PRO A 85 1.41 -3.49 9.32
N ASP A 86 1.48 -3.13 10.60
CA ASP A 86 0.86 -3.84 11.72
C ASP A 86 -0.68 -3.91 11.65
N MET A 87 -1.30 -3.03 10.89
CA MET A 87 -2.76 -2.94 10.74
C MET A 87 -3.23 -3.36 9.35
N HIS A 88 -2.47 -3.02 8.31
CA HIS A 88 -2.92 -3.17 6.93
C HIS A 88 -2.39 -4.45 6.27
N ILE A 89 -1.31 -5.06 6.78
CA ILE A 89 -0.85 -6.35 6.27
C ILE A 89 -1.47 -7.46 7.12
N SER A 90 -2.25 -8.32 6.47
CA SER A 90 -2.96 -9.40 7.14
C SER A 90 -2.98 -10.65 6.26
N ALA A 91 -3.00 -11.81 6.85
CA ALA A 91 -3.13 -13.09 6.13
C ALA A 91 -4.54 -13.23 5.50
N VAL A 92 -4.88 -12.26 4.64
CA VAL A 92 -6.12 -12.30 3.88
C VAL A 92 -5.92 -13.17 2.63
N GLU A 93 -6.79 -14.14 2.45
CA GLU A 93 -6.74 -15.11 1.36
C GLU A 93 -7.96 -14.97 0.46
N TYR A 94 -7.89 -15.57 -0.73
CA TYR A 94 -9.02 -15.64 -1.65
C TYR A 94 -10.19 -16.42 -1.01
N GLU A 95 -11.39 -15.87 -1.17
CA GLU A 95 -12.66 -16.48 -0.76
C GLU A 95 -13.42 -16.94 -2.01
N PRO A 96 -13.47 -18.26 -2.28
CA PRO A 96 -14.15 -18.80 -3.45
C PRO A 96 -15.64 -18.42 -3.50
N GLY A 97 -16.12 -18.08 -4.70
CA GLY A 97 -17.50 -17.66 -4.92
C GLY A 97 -17.81 -16.20 -4.57
N SER A 98 -16.85 -15.47 -4.04
CA SER A 98 -16.95 -14.03 -3.86
C SER A 98 -16.38 -13.29 -5.08
N PRO A 99 -17.06 -12.27 -5.63
CA PRO A 99 -16.59 -11.54 -6.81
C PRO A 99 -15.20 -10.96 -6.63
N VAL A 100 -14.33 -11.19 -7.61
CA VAL A 100 -12.99 -10.66 -7.71
C VAL A 100 -12.97 -9.48 -8.65
N HIS A 101 -12.30 -8.42 -8.24
CA HIS A 101 -12.03 -7.21 -9.02
C HIS A 101 -10.55 -7.13 -9.35
N LEU A 102 -10.21 -6.81 -10.60
CA LEU A 102 -8.85 -6.54 -11.04
C LEU A 102 -8.68 -5.03 -11.24
N TRP A 103 -7.80 -4.42 -10.48
CA TRP A 103 -7.46 -2.99 -10.60
C TRP A 103 -6.05 -2.87 -11.15
N MET A 104 -5.88 -2.13 -12.26
CA MET A 104 -4.68 -2.22 -13.08
C MET A 104 -4.04 -0.88 -13.41
N ASP A 105 -2.71 -0.87 -13.37
CA ASP A 105 -1.87 0.18 -13.95
C ASP A 105 -0.86 -0.48 -14.90
N PRO A 106 -1.09 -0.45 -16.23
CA PRO A 106 -0.24 -1.13 -17.18
C PRO A 106 1.09 -0.39 -17.35
N GLY A 107 2.19 -1.08 -17.11
CA GLY A 107 3.55 -0.63 -17.38
C GLY A 107 4.33 -1.71 -18.13
N TYR A 108 5.38 -1.32 -18.84
CA TYR A 108 6.32 -2.25 -19.48
C TYR A 108 7.74 -2.05 -18.94
N ALA A 109 8.26 -0.83 -19.03
CA ALA A 109 9.55 -0.48 -18.42
C ALA A 109 9.48 -0.33 -16.90
N GLY A 110 8.33 0.11 -16.38
CA GLY A 110 7.94 0.01 -14.97
C GLY A 110 7.16 -1.29 -14.73
N ALA A 111 6.55 -1.40 -13.56
CA ALA A 111 5.70 -2.54 -13.26
C ALA A 111 4.38 -2.49 -14.05
N TYR A 112 3.92 -3.65 -14.54
CA TYR A 112 2.52 -3.87 -14.81
C TYR A 112 1.90 -4.35 -13.51
N ALA A 113 1.10 -3.50 -12.86
CA ALA A 113 0.47 -3.80 -11.59
C ALA A 113 -0.99 -4.21 -11.78
N VAL A 114 -1.39 -5.32 -11.17
CA VAL A 114 -2.78 -5.78 -11.07
C VAL A 114 -3.06 -6.11 -9.61
N GLU A 115 -3.82 -5.26 -8.94
CA GLU A 115 -4.29 -5.51 -7.59
C GLU A 115 -5.56 -6.36 -7.64
N VAL A 116 -5.53 -7.50 -6.98
CA VAL A 116 -6.63 -8.47 -6.97
C VAL A 116 -7.45 -8.26 -5.71
N VAL A 117 -8.67 -7.76 -5.86
CA VAL A 117 -9.45 -7.22 -4.75
C VAL A 117 -10.77 -7.96 -4.58
N GLN A 118 -11.09 -8.35 -3.35
CA GLN A 118 -12.43 -8.74 -2.92
C GLN A 118 -13.00 -7.71 -1.95
N VAL A 119 -14.29 -7.43 -2.05
CA VAL A 119 -15.00 -6.53 -1.14
C VAL A 119 -15.78 -7.38 -0.15
N ARG A 120 -15.41 -7.33 1.13
CA ARG A 120 -16.01 -8.10 2.22
C ARG A 120 -16.70 -7.16 3.21
N GLY A 121 -18.01 -7.00 3.08
CA GLY A 121 -18.73 -5.98 3.83
C GLY A 121 -18.24 -4.57 3.50
N GLU A 122 -17.68 -3.87 4.48
CA GLU A 122 -17.10 -2.51 4.30
C GLU A 122 -15.57 -2.53 4.12
N GLN A 123 -14.96 -3.71 4.12
CA GLN A 123 -13.51 -3.87 4.00
C GLN A 123 -13.10 -4.27 2.58
N LEU A 124 -12.03 -3.68 2.08
CA LEU A 124 -11.32 -4.09 0.87
C LEU A 124 -10.21 -5.06 1.26
N CYS A 125 -10.23 -6.22 0.66
CA CYS A 125 -9.22 -7.25 0.83
C CYS A 125 -8.41 -7.37 -0.47
N VAL A 126 -7.18 -6.87 -0.49
CA VAL A 126 -6.24 -7.11 -1.60
C VAL A 126 -5.62 -8.47 -1.35
N ILE A 127 -6.15 -9.49 -2.03
CA ILE A 127 -5.89 -10.90 -1.74
C ILE A 127 -4.66 -11.45 -2.47
N ASP A 128 -4.32 -10.86 -3.60
CA ASP A 128 -3.18 -11.22 -4.44
C ASP A 128 -2.76 -10.02 -5.28
N GLU A 129 -1.62 -10.11 -5.93
CA GLU A 129 -1.04 -9.11 -6.79
C GLU A 129 -0.35 -9.76 -7.98
N ILE A 130 -0.45 -9.15 -9.16
CA ILE A 130 0.49 -9.38 -10.26
C ILE A 130 1.29 -8.10 -10.41
N TYR A 131 2.60 -8.17 -10.20
CA TYR A 131 3.49 -7.01 -10.23
C TYR A 131 4.74 -7.40 -11.01
N GLU A 132 4.68 -7.21 -12.33
CA GLU A 132 5.67 -7.75 -13.25
C GLU A 132 6.28 -6.65 -14.12
N GLN A 133 7.51 -6.84 -14.56
CA GLN A 133 8.23 -5.91 -15.42
C GLN A 133 8.64 -6.62 -16.71
N GLY A 134 8.53 -5.92 -17.84
CA GLY A 134 8.95 -6.46 -19.15
C GLY A 134 7.96 -7.46 -19.77
N LEU A 135 6.79 -7.65 -19.15
CA LEU A 135 5.72 -8.47 -19.70
C LEU A 135 4.70 -7.61 -20.47
N VAL A 136 4.17 -8.15 -21.55
CA VAL A 136 3.07 -7.54 -22.29
C VAL A 136 1.72 -7.98 -21.73
N THR A 137 0.64 -7.33 -22.15
CA THR A 137 -0.71 -7.61 -21.64
C THR A 137 -1.11 -9.07 -21.81
N ASP A 138 -0.68 -9.73 -22.88
CA ASP A 138 -0.93 -11.16 -23.12
C ASP A 138 -0.33 -12.04 -22.03
N ASP A 139 0.92 -11.79 -21.67
CA ASP A 139 1.62 -12.54 -20.63
C ASP A 139 0.96 -12.32 -19.27
N ILE A 140 0.53 -11.09 -18.96
CA ILE A 140 -0.20 -10.76 -17.73
C ILE A 140 -1.53 -11.51 -17.64
N ILE A 141 -2.26 -11.63 -18.75
CA ILE A 141 -3.51 -12.43 -18.81
C ILE A 141 -3.21 -13.89 -18.53
N ASP A 142 -2.15 -14.46 -19.09
CA ASP A 142 -1.77 -15.84 -18.86
C ASP A 142 -1.39 -16.09 -17.40
N VAL A 143 -0.66 -15.17 -16.77
CA VAL A 143 -0.39 -15.20 -15.33
C VAL A 143 -1.70 -15.15 -14.54
N ALA A 144 -2.61 -14.24 -14.86
CA ALA A 144 -3.89 -14.09 -14.16
C ALA A 144 -4.73 -15.37 -14.26
N ARG A 145 -4.82 -15.97 -15.45
CA ARG A 145 -5.55 -17.21 -15.69
C ARG A 145 -5.02 -18.42 -14.93
N SER A 146 -3.75 -18.40 -14.56
CA SER A 146 -3.13 -19.48 -13.77
C SER A 146 -3.48 -19.42 -12.28
N ARG A 147 -4.10 -18.33 -11.82
CA ARG A 147 -4.40 -18.11 -10.42
C ARG A 147 -5.75 -18.72 -10.02
N GLU A 148 -5.83 -19.19 -8.76
CA GLU A 148 -7.03 -19.81 -8.20
C GLU A 148 -8.28 -18.91 -8.20
N TRP A 149 -8.09 -17.61 -8.08
CA TRP A 149 -9.16 -16.61 -8.06
C TRP A 149 -9.72 -16.25 -9.44
N TRP A 150 -9.09 -16.72 -10.51
CA TRP A 150 -9.49 -16.35 -11.88
C TRP A 150 -10.95 -16.66 -12.22
N PRO A 151 -11.54 -17.81 -11.84
CA PRO A 151 -12.94 -18.11 -12.16
C PRO A 151 -13.96 -17.10 -11.60
N ASP A 152 -13.61 -16.39 -10.53
CA ASP A 152 -14.50 -15.42 -9.87
C ASP A 152 -14.21 -13.97 -10.28
N VAL A 153 -13.42 -13.75 -11.33
CA VAL A 153 -13.17 -12.40 -11.88
C VAL A 153 -14.39 -11.90 -12.63
N HIS A 154 -15.00 -10.83 -12.13
CA HIS A 154 -16.19 -10.23 -12.69
C HIS A 154 -16.00 -8.79 -13.15
N PHE A 155 -15.05 -8.07 -12.60
CA PHE A 155 -14.87 -6.65 -12.82
C PHE A 155 -13.40 -6.31 -13.01
N GLY A 156 -13.14 -5.32 -13.87
CA GLY A 156 -11.81 -4.80 -14.05
C GLY A 156 -11.83 -3.30 -14.27
N VAL A 157 -10.81 -2.63 -13.75
CA VAL A 157 -10.56 -1.20 -13.93
C VAL A 157 -9.11 -1.02 -14.35
N ILE A 158 -8.88 -0.15 -15.32
CA ILE A 158 -7.54 0.11 -15.84
C ILE A 158 -7.31 1.61 -15.99
N ASP A 159 -6.05 2.06 -15.91
CA ASP A 159 -5.71 3.45 -16.27
C ASP A 159 -6.17 3.80 -17.69
N ILE A 160 -6.51 5.05 -17.90
CA ILE A 160 -6.91 5.56 -19.21
C ILE A 160 -5.80 5.37 -20.26
N ALA A 161 -4.53 5.35 -19.86
CA ALA A 161 -3.43 5.01 -20.76
C ALA A 161 -3.56 3.61 -21.36
N GLY A 162 -4.22 2.68 -20.65
CA GLY A 162 -4.54 1.34 -21.15
C GLY A 162 -5.54 1.30 -22.30
N THR A 163 -6.19 2.41 -22.63
CA THR A 163 -7.08 2.56 -23.80
C THR A 163 -6.34 3.05 -25.04
N GLN A 164 -5.07 3.42 -24.94
CA GLN A 164 -4.31 4.05 -26.01
C GLN A 164 -3.64 3.01 -26.89
N HIS A 165 -3.82 3.15 -28.21
CA HIS A 165 -3.04 2.44 -29.20
C HIS A 165 -1.65 3.09 -29.31
N GLN A 166 -0.63 2.28 -29.12
CA GLN A 166 0.76 2.64 -29.43
C GLN A 166 1.22 1.84 -30.66
N ALA A 167 2.29 1.06 -30.53
CA ALA A 167 2.71 0.13 -31.57
C ALA A 167 1.93 -1.21 -31.55
N MET A 168 1.13 -1.45 -30.52
CA MET A 168 0.36 -2.67 -30.29
C MET A 168 -1.11 -2.34 -29.97
N ALA A 169 -1.98 -3.34 -29.98
CA ALA A 169 -3.36 -3.20 -29.56
C ALA A 169 -3.46 -2.64 -28.12
N ALA A 170 -4.50 -1.85 -27.86
CA ALA A 170 -4.69 -1.30 -26.52
C ALA A 170 -4.91 -2.43 -25.48
N PRO A 171 -4.34 -2.32 -24.29
CA PRO A 171 -4.55 -3.31 -23.22
C PRO A 171 -6.02 -3.68 -23.00
N THR A 172 -6.92 -2.70 -23.03
CA THR A 172 -8.37 -2.94 -22.88
C THR A 172 -8.96 -3.86 -23.96
N GLU A 173 -8.49 -3.73 -25.20
CA GLU A 173 -8.93 -4.59 -26.30
C GLU A 173 -8.39 -6.00 -26.14
N VAL A 174 -7.12 -6.13 -25.77
CA VAL A 174 -6.49 -7.45 -25.55
C VAL A 174 -7.19 -8.21 -24.44
N TRP A 175 -7.50 -7.54 -23.32
CA TRP A 175 -8.27 -8.12 -22.22
C TRP A 175 -9.66 -8.57 -22.68
N LEU A 176 -10.38 -7.71 -23.41
CA LEU A 176 -11.73 -8.04 -23.90
C LEU A 176 -11.70 -9.23 -24.86
N ASP A 177 -10.83 -9.20 -25.85
CA ASP A 177 -10.73 -10.25 -26.89
C ASP A 177 -10.35 -11.61 -26.30
N LYS A 178 -9.40 -11.62 -25.37
CA LYS A 178 -8.88 -12.87 -24.80
C LYS A 178 -9.72 -13.44 -23.69
N THR A 179 -10.37 -12.60 -22.90
CA THR A 179 -11.03 -13.05 -21.66
C THR A 179 -12.52 -12.78 -21.62
N GLY A 180 -13.02 -11.91 -22.47
CA GLY A 180 -14.38 -11.38 -22.39
C GLY A 180 -14.57 -10.36 -21.27
N LEU A 181 -13.52 -10.04 -20.50
CA LEU A 181 -13.61 -9.08 -19.41
C LEU A 181 -13.55 -7.64 -19.97
N TYR A 182 -14.64 -6.90 -19.75
CA TYR A 182 -14.66 -5.46 -20.05
C TYR A 182 -13.98 -4.68 -18.91
N LEU A 183 -12.97 -3.88 -19.25
CA LEU A 183 -12.28 -3.03 -18.31
C LEU A 183 -12.86 -1.61 -18.32
N SER A 184 -13.33 -1.14 -17.16
CA SER A 184 -13.70 0.25 -16.96
C SER A 184 -12.44 1.12 -16.98
N SER A 185 -12.55 2.28 -17.63
CA SER A 185 -11.45 3.25 -17.67
C SER A 185 -12.01 4.66 -17.67
N GLN A 186 -11.44 5.52 -16.83
CA GLN A 186 -11.82 6.92 -16.74
C GLN A 186 -10.62 7.80 -16.39
N LYS A 187 -10.66 9.07 -16.79
CA LYS A 187 -9.64 10.02 -16.39
C LYS A 187 -9.74 10.32 -14.91
N ILE A 188 -8.70 10.00 -14.17
CA ILE A 188 -8.63 10.22 -12.72
C ILE A 188 -7.67 11.37 -12.40
N ARG A 189 -8.08 12.20 -11.47
CA ARG A 189 -7.24 13.25 -10.89
C ARG A 189 -6.40 12.63 -9.80
N ILE A 190 -5.12 12.38 -10.07
CA ILE A 190 -4.23 11.61 -9.17
C ILE A 190 -4.18 12.21 -7.76
N ASN A 191 -4.07 13.52 -7.62
CA ASN A 191 -4.03 14.14 -6.29
C ASN A 191 -5.30 13.87 -5.48
N GLU A 192 -6.48 14.00 -6.10
CA GLU A 192 -7.76 13.71 -5.45
C GLU A 192 -7.90 12.21 -5.14
N GLY A 193 -7.43 11.35 -6.05
CA GLY A 193 -7.38 9.90 -5.85
C GLY A 193 -6.42 9.50 -4.73
N THR A 194 -5.27 10.16 -4.63
CA THR A 194 -4.31 9.99 -3.53
C THR A 194 -4.97 10.31 -2.18
N GLU A 195 -5.64 11.44 -2.06
CA GLU A 195 -6.38 11.79 -0.84
C GLU A 195 -7.52 10.80 -0.55
N ARG A 196 -8.14 10.26 -1.59
CA ARG A 196 -9.14 9.20 -1.44
C ARG A 196 -8.54 7.93 -0.83
N LEU A 197 -7.40 7.46 -1.33
CA LEU A 197 -6.71 6.28 -0.82
C LEU A 197 -6.21 6.52 0.61
N LYS A 198 -5.64 7.68 0.92
CA LYS A 198 -5.28 8.06 2.29
C LYS A 198 -6.48 7.97 3.24
N GLY A 199 -7.64 8.47 2.80
CA GLY A 199 -8.86 8.37 3.59
C GLY A 199 -9.31 6.93 3.88
N TRP A 200 -9.06 6.00 2.95
CA TRP A 200 -9.34 4.59 3.13
C TRP A 200 -8.29 3.86 3.98
N LEU A 201 -7.04 4.31 3.96
CA LEU A 201 -5.96 3.79 4.80
C LEU A 201 -6.06 4.29 6.25
N LYS A 202 -6.84 5.33 6.54
CA LYS A 202 -7.05 5.73 7.94
C LYS A 202 -7.79 4.64 8.71
N VAL A 203 -7.16 4.20 9.79
CA VAL A 203 -7.80 3.26 10.73
C VAL A 203 -8.94 3.97 11.46
N ASP A 204 -10.09 3.33 11.51
CA ASP A 204 -11.24 3.88 12.24
C ASP A 204 -10.90 4.00 13.74
N PRO A 205 -10.96 5.19 14.32
CA PRO A 205 -10.61 5.39 15.74
C PRO A 205 -11.55 4.72 16.72
N LYS A 206 -12.75 4.31 16.28
CA LYS A 206 -13.74 3.65 17.12
C LYS A 206 -13.61 2.14 17.13
N THR A 207 -13.43 1.57 15.93
CA THR A 207 -13.34 0.11 15.76
C THR A 207 -11.91 -0.40 15.78
N HIS A 208 -10.93 0.49 15.61
CA HIS A 208 -9.52 0.17 15.41
C HIS A 208 -9.28 -0.81 14.25
N ALA A 209 -10.21 -0.87 13.29
CA ALA A 209 -10.14 -1.73 12.14
C ALA A 209 -9.74 -0.95 10.90
N PRO A 210 -8.81 -1.48 10.07
CA PRO A 210 -8.49 -0.91 8.77
C PRO A 210 -9.60 -1.21 7.76
N ARG A 211 -9.88 -0.25 6.87
CA ARG A 211 -10.85 -0.45 5.78
C ARG A 211 -10.23 -1.15 4.57
N ILE A 212 -8.90 -1.18 4.48
CA ILE A 212 -8.16 -1.92 3.47
C ILE A 212 -7.15 -2.81 4.17
N VAL A 213 -7.09 -4.06 3.76
CA VAL A 213 -6.05 -5.01 4.15
C VAL A 213 -5.40 -5.61 2.92
N PHE A 214 -4.11 -5.89 3.03
CA PHE A 214 -3.28 -6.44 1.97
C PHE A 214 -2.75 -7.80 2.40
N SER A 215 -2.84 -8.78 1.52
CA SER A 215 -2.13 -10.04 1.69
C SER A 215 -0.62 -9.77 1.75
N PRO A 216 0.15 -10.49 2.59
CA PRO A 216 1.62 -10.42 2.56
C PRO A 216 2.23 -10.73 1.19
N ARG A 217 1.47 -11.36 0.28
CA ARG A 217 1.91 -11.66 -1.10
C ARG A 217 1.98 -10.42 -1.99
N CYS A 218 1.32 -9.33 -1.64
CA CYS A 218 1.29 -8.08 -2.40
C CYS A 218 2.58 -7.27 -2.22
N HIS A 219 3.72 -7.87 -2.60
CA HIS A 219 5.05 -7.30 -2.34
C HIS A 219 5.28 -5.97 -3.07
N GLY A 220 4.74 -5.80 -4.28
CA GLY A 220 4.90 -4.61 -5.08
C GLY A 220 4.29 -3.39 -4.40
N ILE A 221 2.98 -3.41 -4.14
CA ILE A 221 2.29 -2.28 -3.50
C ILE A 221 2.77 -2.04 -2.08
N ILE A 222 3.09 -3.09 -1.30
CA ILE A 222 3.66 -2.95 0.04
C ILE A 222 5.03 -2.25 -0.03
N SER A 223 5.83 -2.52 -1.08
CA SER A 223 7.09 -1.81 -1.30
C SER A 223 6.87 -0.34 -1.66
N GLU A 224 5.85 -0.03 -2.46
CA GLU A 224 5.49 1.35 -2.82
C GLU A 224 5.02 2.16 -1.60
N PHE A 225 4.40 1.52 -0.61
CA PHE A 225 4.13 2.12 0.70
C PHE A 225 5.38 2.25 1.60
N GLY A 226 6.53 1.77 1.16
CA GLY A 226 7.79 1.85 1.90
C GLY A 226 7.95 0.81 3.01
N SER A 227 7.20 -0.29 2.97
CA SER A 227 7.15 -1.29 4.03
C SER A 227 7.70 -2.66 3.63
N ALA A 228 8.20 -2.79 2.39
CA ALA A 228 8.90 -3.97 1.90
C ALA A 228 10.01 -3.57 0.91
N PRO A 229 10.99 -4.44 0.65
CA PRO A 229 11.91 -4.28 -0.47
C PRO A 229 11.17 -4.34 -1.80
N ASN A 230 11.65 -3.59 -2.79
CA ASN A 230 11.12 -3.69 -4.15
C ASN A 230 11.38 -5.09 -4.72
N PRO A 231 10.36 -5.77 -5.29
CA PRO A 231 10.48 -7.15 -5.71
C PRO A 231 11.46 -7.38 -6.88
N PHE A 232 11.81 -6.34 -7.64
CA PHE A 232 12.71 -6.49 -8.80
C PHE A 232 14.20 -6.40 -8.44
N ASP A 233 14.57 -5.59 -7.44
CA ASP A 233 15.97 -5.33 -7.13
C ASP A 233 16.32 -5.38 -5.64
N GLY A 234 15.35 -5.66 -4.79
CA GLY A 234 15.54 -5.77 -3.35
C GLY A 234 15.87 -4.45 -2.63
N GLN A 235 15.82 -3.31 -3.34
CA GLN A 235 16.09 -2.01 -2.74
C GLN A 235 14.83 -1.43 -2.11
N THR A 236 15.00 -0.56 -1.13
CA THR A 236 13.88 0.17 -0.57
C THR A 236 13.50 1.33 -1.48
N LYS A 237 12.41 1.14 -2.19
CA LYS A 237 11.82 2.10 -3.11
C LYS A 237 10.38 2.32 -2.71
N ALA A 238 9.99 3.58 -2.57
CA ALA A 238 8.65 3.93 -2.12
C ALA A 238 8.11 5.12 -2.91
N TYR A 239 6.79 5.24 -2.95
CA TYR A 239 6.13 6.39 -3.54
C TYR A 239 6.28 7.61 -2.63
N ARG A 240 6.94 8.65 -3.14
CA ARG A 240 7.37 9.82 -2.36
C ARG A 240 6.94 11.12 -2.99
N TRP A 241 6.84 12.14 -2.13
CA TRP A 241 6.77 13.52 -2.58
C TRP A 241 8.09 13.95 -3.22
N LYS A 242 8.00 14.83 -4.22
CA LYS A 242 9.19 15.47 -4.78
C LYS A 242 9.89 16.30 -3.70
N THR A 243 11.20 16.16 -3.63
CA THR A 243 12.04 16.93 -2.71
C THR A 243 13.05 17.79 -3.47
N ASP A 244 13.46 18.91 -2.87
CA ASP A 244 14.61 19.69 -3.32
C ASP A 244 15.95 19.01 -2.96
N ARG A 245 17.06 19.69 -3.26
CA ARG A 245 18.40 19.18 -2.96
C ARG A 245 18.69 19.09 -1.45
N GLU A 246 17.96 19.83 -0.66
CA GLU A 246 18.05 19.85 0.81
C GLU A 246 17.12 18.83 1.48
N GLY A 247 16.28 18.12 0.68
CA GLY A 247 15.36 17.10 1.17
C GLY A 247 13.99 17.63 1.64
N ASN A 248 13.71 18.93 1.38
CA ASN A 248 12.39 19.48 1.68
C ASN A 248 11.39 19.14 0.60
N ILE A 249 10.13 18.88 0.98
CA ILE A 249 9.06 18.59 0.03
C ILE A 249 8.77 19.84 -0.82
N VAL A 250 8.82 19.69 -2.14
CA VAL A 250 8.57 20.76 -3.10
C VAL A 250 7.21 20.57 -3.74
N GLY A 251 6.23 21.32 -3.25
CA GLY A 251 4.85 21.27 -3.75
C GLY A 251 4.09 20.01 -3.34
N GLU A 252 2.83 19.91 -3.78
CA GLU A 252 1.96 18.77 -3.48
C GLU A 252 1.90 17.77 -4.65
N VAL A 253 3.01 17.56 -5.33
CA VAL A 253 3.09 16.65 -6.48
C VAL A 253 4.07 15.52 -6.14
N PRO A 254 3.60 14.27 -6.09
CA PRO A 254 4.48 13.12 -5.89
C PRO A 254 5.45 12.92 -7.07
N GLU A 255 6.53 12.19 -6.83
CA GLU A 255 7.37 11.68 -7.92
C GLU A 255 6.58 10.65 -8.74
N ASP A 256 6.77 10.65 -10.06
CA ASP A 256 6.14 9.65 -10.92
C ASP A 256 7.03 8.40 -11.04
N LYS A 257 7.24 7.75 -9.89
CA LYS A 257 8.05 6.54 -9.75
C LYS A 257 7.53 5.69 -8.61
N TYR A 258 7.66 4.36 -8.73
CA TYR A 258 7.29 3.39 -7.69
C TYR A 258 5.86 3.61 -7.18
N ASN A 259 4.91 3.66 -8.12
CA ASN A 259 3.53 4.04 -7.85
C ASN A 259 2.50 3.25 -8.65
N HIS A 260 2.90 2.15 -9.29
CA HIS A 260 2.01 1.39 -10.17
C HIS A 260 0.89 0.67 -9.40
N GLY A 261 1.22 -0.04 -8.32
CA GLY A 261 0.23 -0.67 -7.45
C GLY A 261 -0.67 0.35 -6.76
N VAL A 262 -0.07 1.44 -6.25
CA VAL A 262 -0.82 2.56 -5.66
C VAL A 262 -1.76 3.21 -6.68
N LYS A 263 -1.33 3.44 -7.91
CA LYS A 263 -2.19 3.98 -8.98
C LYS A 263 -3.32 3.00 -9.31
N ALA A 264 -3.02 1.72 -9.44
CA ALA A 264 -4.04 0.69 -9.66
C ALA A 264 -5.12 0.73 -8.57
N MET A 265 -4.73 0.83 -7.29
CA MET A 265 -5.67 1.02 -6.17
C MET A 265 -6.46 2.31 -6.28
N ILE A 266 -5.84 3.43 -6.67
CA ILE A 266 -6.54 4.71 -6.86
C ILE A 266 -7.60 4.57 -7.95
N TYR A 267 -7.28 3.97 -9.09
CA TYR A 267 -8.22 3.78 -10.20
C TYR A 267 -9.42 2.96 -9.77
N GLY A 268 -9.20 1.84 -9.12
CA GLY A 268 -10.26 0.97 -8.64
C GLY A 268 -11.13 1.63 -7.56
N LEU A 269 -10.52 2.31 -6.60
CA LEU A 269 -11.26 3.03 -5.54
C LEU A 269 -12.15 4.13 -6.10
N VAL A 270 -11.63 4.94 -7.02
CA VAL A 270 -12.39 6.05 -7.59
C VAL A 270 -13.49 5.54 -8.51
N ASP A 271 -13.22 4.52 -9.32
CA ASP A 271 -14.25 3.93 -10.19
C ASP A 271 -15.42 3.37 -9.38
N ARG A 272 -15.12 2.62 -8.32
CA ARG A 272 -16.13 1.93 -7.54
C ARG A 272 -16.84 2.82 -6.51
N PHE A 273 -16.12 3.71 -5.84
CA PHE A 273 -16.61 4.46 -4.68
C PHE A 273 -16.60 5.98 -4.87
N GLY A 274 -16.17 6.48 -6.03
CA GLY A 274 -16.01 7.90 -6.31
C GLY A 274 -14.93 8.56 -5.44
N TYR A 275 -14.74 9.86 -5.62
CA TYR A 275 -13.73 10.64 -4.87
C TYR A 275 -14.07 10.85 -3.39
N GLY A 276 -15.30 10.54 -2.96
CA GLY A 276 -15.71 10.66 -1.57
C GLY A 276 -15.95 12.07 -1.09
N TYR A 277 -15.97 13.04 -2.00
CA TYR A 277 -16.54 14.34 -1.65
C TYR A 277 -18.01 14.14 -1.34
N ILE A 278 -18.38 14.40 -0.09
CA ILE A 278 -19.76 14.67 0.24
C ILE A 278 -20.06 16.00 -0.46
N GLU A 279 -20.49 15.94 -1.72
CA GLU A 279 -21.41 16.99 -2.15
C GLU A 279 -22.52 16.97 -1.13
N ASN A 280 -22.74 18.09 -0.46
CA ASN A 280 -23.76 18.30 0.56
C ASN A 280 -25.16 18.16 -0.07
N ARG A 281 -25.51 16.95 -0.51
CA ARG A 281 -26.84 16.51 -0.95
C ARG A 281 -26.87 14.97 -0.88
N GLY A 282 -27.43 14.49 0.23
CA GLY A 282 -27.65 13.09 0.51
C GLY A 282 -28.09 12.24 -0.67
N ARG A 283 -27.18 11.44 -1.12
CA ARG A 283 -27.37 10.13 -1.72
C ARG A 283 -26.01 9.63 -2.23
N ILE A 284 -25.42 8.68 -1.52
CA ILE A 284 -24.40 7.80 -2.08
C ILE A 284 -25.06 7.07 -3.25
N ARG A 285 -24.70 7.41 -4.49
CA ARG A 285 -25.06 6.60 -5.65
C ARG A 285 -24.08 5.43 -5.70
N VAL A 286 -24.43 4.36 -5.02
CA VAL A 286 -23.86 3.04 -5.30
C VAL A 286 -24.41 2.65 -6.67
N LYS A 287 -23.56 2.64 -7.71
CA LYS A 287 -23.89 1.99 -8.96
C LYS A 287 -24.03 0.50 -8.65
N ARG A 288 -25.25 0.00 -8.51
CA ARG A 288 -25.52 -1.44 -8.56
C ARG A 288 -25.34 -1.87 -10.01
N TRP A 289 -24.36 -2.70 -10.25
CA TRP A 289 -24.29 -3.49 -11.45
C TRP A 289 -25.25 -4.67 -11.26
N VAL A 290 -26.23 -4.76 -12.13
CA VAL A 290 -27.16 -5.92 -12.26
C VAL A 290 -26.47 -6.95 -13.16
#